data_53fe39306e34ccb9cc3aa748314941c0
#
_entry.id   53fe39306e34ccb9cc3aa748314941c0
#
_cell.length_a   1.000
_cell.length_b   1.000
_cell.length_c   1.000
_cell.angle_alpha   90.00
_cell.angle_beta   90.00
_cell.angle_gamma   90.00
#
_symmetry.space_group_name_H-M   'P 1'
#
loop_
_entity.id
_entity.type
_entity.pdbx_description
1 polymer ?
#
loop_
_entity_poly.entity_id
_entity_poly.type
_entity_poly.pdbx_seq_one_letter_code
_entity_poly.pdbx_strand_id
1 'polypeptide(L)'
;MREVSYKQKRIVTLTGEQVTQFYSEKYGSPEFPLLVAHMSSGPIIVLCLSKKNAIDDWKKLIGPPKVSDARDLFPDCLRAKYGDDRDDAFNGLHGSDNEESAEREIRFFFPEMILEPIVTGEAVTDYLAESVNPVLLEGLAQLCKVKPVDPVVWLADWLLMNNPNKPQTDENIARTPT
;
A
#
# COMPACT_ATOMS: atom_id res chain seq x y z
N MET A 1 -16.83 24.21 3.53
CA MET A 1 -15.97 23.02 3.68
C MET A 1 -16.25 22.08 2.52
N ARG A 2 -15.31 21.78 1.64
CA ARG A 2 -15.49 20.74 0.62
C ARG A 2 -15.33 19.39 1.32
N GLU A 3 -16.34 18.56 1.18
CA GLU A 3 -16.48 17.28 1.85
C GLU A 3 -15.27 16.36 1.57
N VAL A 4 -14.65 15.83 2.63
CA VAL A 4 -13.65 14.76 2.53
C VAL A 4 -14.42 13.48 2.25
N SER A 5 -14.24 12.90 1.07
CA SER A 5 -14.79 11.59 0.76
C SER A 5 -13.82 10.51 1.23
N TYR A 6 -14.23 9.65 2.14
CA TYR A 6 -13.45 8.44 2.40
C TYR A 6 -13.81 7.36 1.37
N LYS A 7 -12.80 6.64 0.90
CA LYS A 7 -12.96 5.57 -0.10
C LYS A 7 -13.09 4.21 0.55
N GLN A 8 -12.26 3.94 1.55
CA GLN A 8 -12.29 2.68 2.30
C GLN A 8 -11.91 2.90 3.76
N LYS A 9 -12.44 2.03 4.63
CA LYS A 9 -12.11 1.94 6.05
C LYS A 9 -11.86 0.48 6.42
N ARG A 10 -10.80 0.25 7.19
CA ARG A 10 -10.48 -1.06 7.75
C ARG A 10 -10.12 -0.92 9.22
N ILE A 11 -10.48 -1.89 10.03
CA ILE A 11 -10.01 -2.04 11.41
C ILE A 11 -9.11 -3.26 11.42
N VAL A 12 -7.86 -3.10 11.82
CA VAL A 12 -6.85 -4.15 11.80
C VAL A 12 -6.02 -4.13 13.08
N THR A 13 -5.53 -5.29 13.49
CA THR A 13 -4.47 -5.41 14.51
C THR A 13 -3.22 -5.88 13.80
N LEU A 14 -2.15 -5.08 13.86
CA LEU A 14 -0.89 -5.38 13.20
C LEU A 14 0.00 -6.23 14.11
N THR A 15 0.74 -7.16 13.52
CA THR A 15 1.86 -7.82 14.19
C THR A 15 3.08 -6.88 14.22
N GLY A 16 4.04 -7.13 15.13
CA GLY A 16 5.30 -6.37 15.16
C GLY A 16 6.06 -6.42 13.83
N GLU A 17 6.01 -7.54 13.11
CA GLU A 17 6.61 -7.68 11.78
C GLU A 17 5.93 -6.79 10.74
N GLN A 18 4.60 -6.76 10.73
CA GLN A 18 3.83 -5.89 9.83
C GLN A 18 4.09 -4.41 10.12
N VAL A 19 4.20 -4.01 11.38
CA VAL A 19 4.58 -2.64 11.76
C VAL A 19 6.00 -2.33 11.29
N THR A 20 6.94 -3.26 11.47
CA THR A 20 8.32 -3.11 10.99
C THR A 20 8.38 -2.93 9.47
N GLN A 21 7.59 -3.70 8.73
CA GLN A 21 7.48 -3.57 7.27
C GLN A 21 6.88 -2.23 6.86
N PHE A 22 5.81 -1.80 7.53
CA PHE A 22 5.11 -0.55 7.22
C PHE A 22 5.99 0.68 7.47
N TYR A 23 6.72 0.70 8.60
CA TYR A 23 7.64 1.77 8.99
C TYR A 23 9.11 1.46 8.70
N SER A 24 9.40 0.68 7.66
CA SER A 24 10.77 0.26 7.31
C SER A 24 11.76 1.42 7.15
N GLU A 25 11.29 2.57 6.67
CA GLU A 25 12.08 3.80 6.54
C GLU A 25 12.53 4.42 7.87
N LYS A 26 11.84 4.07 8.98
CA LYS A 26 12.20 4.51 10.34
C LYS A 26 13.10 3.52 11.08
N TYR A 27 13.47 2.42 10.42
CA TYR A 27 14.32 1.41 11.01
C TYR A 27 15.66 2.01 11.47
N GLY A 28 16.06 1.67 12.70
CA GLY A 28 17.29 2.20 13.32
C GLY A 28 17.12 3.54 14.04
N SER A 29 15.94 4.21 13.98
CA SER A 29 15.70 5.37 14.83
C SER A 29 15.49 4.94 16.30
N PRO A 30 15.89 5.79 17.28
CA PRO A 30 15.73 5.47 18.70
C PRO A 30 14.29 5.18 19.11
N GLU A 31 13.32 5.83 18.48
CA GLU A 31 11.89 5.68 18.76
C GLU A 31 11.25 4.46 18.10
N PHE A 32 11.97 3.80 17.18
CA PHE A 32 11.40 2.70 16.38
C PHE A 32 10.87 1.53 17.21
N PRO A 33 11.58 1.02 18.26
CA PRO A 33 11.06 -0.06 19.10
C PRO A 33 9.75 0.30 19.80
N LEU A 34 9.66 1.55 20.28
CA LEU A 34 8.47 2.08 20.94
C LEU A 34 7.29 2.20 19.97
N LEU A 35 7.55 2.68 18.75
CA LEU A 35 6.56 2.75 17.66
C LEU A 35 6.02 1.36 17.32
N VAL A 36 6.89 0.35 17.20
CA VAL A 36 6.49 -1.04 16.92
C VAL A 36 5.60 -1.57 18.04
N ALA A 37 6.03 -1.41 19.31
CA ALA A 37 5.25 -1.86 20.47
C ALA A 37 3.87 -1.18 20.53
N HIS A 38 3.80 0.12 20.27
CA HIS A 38 2.56 0.88 20.31
C HIS A 38 1.60 0.47 19.18
N MET A 39 2.08 0.42 17.95
CA MET A 39 1.25 0.11 16.77
C MET A 39 0.76 -1.34 16.73
N SER A 40 1.43 -2.27 17.44
CA SER A 40 1.00 -3.67 17.57
C SER A 40 0.20 -3.95 18.87
N SER A 41 -0.02 -2.95 19.71
CA SER A 41 -0.66 -3.15 21.04
C SER A 41 -2.17 -3.36 20.98
N GLY A 42 -2.81 -3.04 19.86
CA GLY A 42 -4.26 -3.16 19.71
C GLY A 42 -4.76 -2.82 18.31
N PRO A 43 -6.10 -2.79 18.12
CA PRO A 43 -6.70 -2.49 16.84
C PRO A 43 -6.49 -1.02 16.46
N ILE A 44 -6.18 -0.78 15.19
CA ILE A 44 -6.08 0.53 14.58
C ILE A 44 -7.16 0.73 13.53
N ILE A 45 -7.56 1.97 13.30
CA ILE A 45 -8.47 2.34 12.22
C ILE A 45 -7.64 2.90 11.07
N VAL A 46 -7.74 2.27 9.92
CA VAL A 46 -7.11 2.72 8.67
C VAL A 46 -8.16 3.31 7.76
N LEU A 47 -7.88 4.51 7.24
CA LEU A 47 -8.78 5.23 6.34
C LEU A 47 -8.03 5.55 5.04
N CYS A 48 -8.62 5.22 3.90
CA CYS A 48 -8.23 5.77 2.61
C CYS A 48 -9.09 6.99 2.30
N LEU A 49 -8.45 8.16 2.28
CA LEU A 49 -9.12 9.45 2.07
C LEU A 49 -8.86 9.96 0.65
N SER A 50 -9.89 10.56 0.02
CA SER A 50 -9.77 11.16 -1.30
C SER A 50 -10.33 12.56 -1.30
N LYS A 51 -9.48 13.52 -1.68
CA LYS A 51 -9.81 14.94 -1.83
C LYS A 51 -8.73 15.62 -2.66
N LYS A 52 -9.03 16.74 -3.30
CA LYS A 52 -7.99 17.62 -3.84
C LYS A 52 -7.13 18.14 -2.68
N ASN A 53 -5.81 17.93 -2.72
CA ASN A 53 -4.85 18.25 -1.67
C ASN A 53 -5.11 17.46 -0.35
N ALA A 54 -5.52 16.19 -0.46
CA ALA A 54 -5.90 15.35 0.69
C ALA A 54 -4.78 15.26 1.75
N ILE A 55 -3.53 15.09 1.32
CA ILE A 55 -2.36 14.93 2.21
C ILE A 55 -2.16 16.18 3.05
N ASP A 56 -2.09 17.37 2.42
CA ASP A 56 -1.87 18.63 3.13
C ASP A 56 -3.02 18.98 4.07
N ASP A 57 -4.25 18.76 3.62
CA ASP A 57 -5.44 19.05 4.42
C ASP A 57 -5.56 18.08 5.61
N TRP A 58 -5.17 16.80 5.43
CA TRP A 58 -5.10 15.83 6.52
C TRP A 58 -4.01 16.20 7.52
N LYS A 59 -2.80 16.53 7.06
CA LYS A 59 -1.70 16.98 7.92
C LYS A 59 -2.07 18.21 8.76
N LYS A 60 -2.75 19.18 8.18
CA LYS A 60 -3.26 20.34 8.92
C LYS A 60 -4.30 19.94 9.97
N LEU A 61 -5.19 19.01 9.64
CA LEU A 61 -6.23 18.54 10.55
C LEU A 61 -5.66 17.75 11.74
N ILE A 62 -4.68 16.87 11.50
CA ILE A 62 -4.05 16.10 12.57
C ILE A 62 -3.10 16.92 13.43
N GLY A 63 -2.46 17.95 12.86
CA GLY A 63 -1.50 18.81 13.56
C GLY A 63 -0.07 18.25 13.61
N PRO A 64 0.86 18.95 14.29
CA PRO A 64 2.25 18.55 14.38
C PRO A 64 2.44 17.23 15.13
N PRO A 65 3.59 16.52 14.91
CA PRO A 65 3.83 15.19 15.50
C PRO A 65 3.86 15.16 17.02
N LYS A 66 4.42 16.20 17.66
CA LYS A 66 4.48 16.30 19.10
C LYS A 66 3.15 16.80 19.66
N VAL A 67 2.64 16.10 20.66
CA VAL A 67 1.36 16.43 21.30
C VAL A 67 1.42 17.77 22.05
N SER A 68 2.55 18.06 22.69
CA SER A 68 2.81 19.35 23.35
C SER A 68 2.70 20.52 22.36
N ASP A 69 3.44 20.44 21.24
CA ASP A 69 3.41 21.47 20.20
C ASP A 69 1.99 21.61 19.58
N ALA A 70 1.29 20.48 19.44
CA ALA A 70 -0.08 20.48 18.89
C ALA A 70 -1.03 21.26 19.82
N ARG A 71 -0.92 21.08 21.13
CA ARG A 71 -1.78 21.78 22.10
C ARG A 71 -1.46 23.26 22.23
N ASP A 72 -0.18 23.59 22.21
CA ASP A 72 0.26 24.97 22.39
C ASP A 72 -0.01 25.84 21.14
N LEU A 73 0.21 25.28 19.95
CA LEU A 73 0.15 26.03 18.69
C LEU A 73 -1.14 25.82 17.89
N PHE A 74 -1.75 24.64 18.00
CA PHE A 74 -2.90 24.22 17.21
C PHE A 74 -3.95 23.46 18.04
N PRO A 75 -4.58 24.10 19.04
CA PRO A 75 -5.45 23.42 20.03
C PRO A 75 -6.68 22.75 19.41
N ASP A 76 -7.08 23.14 18.20
CA ASP A 76 -8.21 22.57 17.49
C ASP A 76 -7.88 21.32 16.66
N CYS A 77 -6.60 20.99 16.47
CA CYS A 77 -6.17 19.81 15.71
C CYS A 77 -6.48 18.50 16.47
N LEU A 78 -6.46 17.39 15.73
CA LEU A 78 -6.82 16.09 16.31
C LEU A 78 -5.78 15.59 17.32
N ARG A 79 -4.48 15.83 17.10
CA ARG A 79 -3.44 15.43 18.07
C ARG A 79 -3.54 16.20 19.38
N ALA A 80 -3.92 17.46 19.34
CA ALA A 80 -4.19 18.24 20.56
C ALA A 80 -5.34 17.65 21.38
N LYS A 81 -6.38 17.15 20.71
CA LYS A 81 -7.59 16.61 21.34
C LYS A 81 -7.45 15.17 21.82
N TYR A 82 -6.72 14.33 21.09
CA TYR A 82 -6.69 12.88 21.27
C TYR A 82 -5.30 12.30 21.56
N GLY A 83 -4.23 13.09 21.46
CA GLY A 83 -2.88 12.64 21.80
C GLY A 83 -2.70 12.34 23.29
N ASP A 84 -1.80 11.43 23.63
CA ASP A 84 -1.50 11.07 25.02
C ASP A 84 -0.63 12.14 25.69
N ASP A 85 -0.97 12.51 26.93
CA ASP A 85 -0.20 13.48 27.73
C ASP A 85 1.09 12.92 28.30
N ARG A 86 1.20 11.60 28.35
CA ARG A 86 2.31 10.91 29.01
C ARG A 86 3.57 10.83 28.17
N ASP A 87 3.41 10.86 26.86
CA ASP A 87 4.52 10.75 25.92
C ASP A 87 4.15 11.38 24.57
N ASP A 88 4.93 12.35 24.13
CA ASP A 88 4.77 13.03 22.84
C ASP A 88 4.85 12.07 21.61
N ALA A 89 5.46 10.90 21.79
CA ALA A 89 5.52 9.87 20.76
C ALA A 89 4.16 9.17 20.54
N PHE A 90 3.27 9.16 21.53
CA PHE A 90 1.94 8.55 21.44
C PHE A 90 0.89 9.55 20.97
N ASN A 91 1.09 10.09 19.79
CA ASN A 91 0.20 11.11 19.23
C ASN A 91 -1.11 10.54 18.62
N GLY A 92 -1.25 9.21 18.55
CA GLY A 92 -2.48 8.51 18.17
C GLY A 92 -2.88 8.58 16.68
N LEU A 93 -2.16 9.36 15.86
CA LEU A 93 -2.54 9.64 14.48
C LEU A 93 -1.36 9.56 13.53
N HIS A 94 -1.60 8.92 12.38
CA HIS A 94 -0.68 8.86 11.25
C HIS A 94 -1.26 9.58 10.03
N GLY A 95 -0.40 10.08 9.18
CA GLY A 95 -0.74 10.59 7.85
C GLY A 95 0.45 10.49 6.92
N SER A 96 0.19 10.05 5.71
CA SER A 96 1.21 9.91 4.66
C SER A 96 1.92 11.22 4.39
N ASP A 97 3.23 11.18 4.15
CA ASP A 97 4.04 12.37 3.99
C ASP A 97 3.93 13.01 2.59
N ASN A 98 3.74 12.19 1.57
CA ASN A 98 3.62 12.58 0.16
C ASN A 98 2.81 11.52 -0.61
N GLU A 99 2.64 11.72 -1.91
CA GLU A 99 1.87 10.82 -2.78
C GLU A 99 2.48 9.42 -2.85
N GLU A 100 3.79 9.30 -2.98
CA GLU A 100 4.50 8.02 -3.03
C GLU A 100 4.29 7.21 -1.74
N SER A 101 4.45 7.86 -0.57
CA SER A 101 4.14 7.25 0.73
C SER A 101 2.67 6.84 0.81
N ALA A 102 1.75 7.70 0.35
CA ALA A 102 0.32 7.41 0.37
C ALA A 102 -0.02 6.18 -0.49
N GLU A 103 0.52 6.07 -1.70
CA GLU A 103 0.32 4.90 -2.57
C GLU A 103 0.86 3.62 -1.94
N ARG A 104 2.09 3.64 -1.41
CA ARG A 104 2.70 2.51 -0.72
C ARG A 104 1.86 2.05 0.47
N GLU A 105 1.40 3.00 1.29
CA GLU A 105 0.60 2.75 2.49
C GLU A 105 -0.80 2.23 2.14
N ILE A 106 -1.43 2.76 1.08
CA ILE A 106 -2.72 2.26 0.60
C ILE A 106 -2.56 0.83 0.07
N ARG A 107 -1.53 0.53 -0.73
CA ARG A 107 -1.27 -0.84 -1.23
C ARG A 107 -1.02 -1.83 -0.08
N PHE A 108 -0.40 -1.38 1.01
CA PHE A 108 -0.19 -2.23 2.20
C PHE A 108 -1.51 -2.61 2.89
N PHE A 109 -2.41 -1.64 3.08
CA PHE A 109 -3.67 -1.88 3.80
C PHE A 109 -4.85 -2.30 2.91
N PHE A 110 -4.83 -1.91 1.64
CA PHE A 110 -5.91 -2.12 0.67
C PHE A 110 -5.34 -2.61 -0.67
N PRO A 111 -4.73 -3.81 -0.70
CA PRO A 111 -4.05 -4.31 -1.91
C PRO A 111 -4.98 -4.48 -3.12
N GLU A 112 -6.28 -4.60 -2.88
CA GLU A 112 -7.31 -4.69 -3.91
C GLU A 112 -7.70 -3.34 -4.53
N MET A 113 -7.22 -2.22 -3.95
CA MET A 113 -7.59 -0.88 -4.45
C MET A 113 -6.78 -0.50 -5.68
N ILE A 114 -7.47 -0.09 -6.73
CA ILE A 114 -6.86 0.48 -7.93
C ILE A 114 -6.59 1.96 -7.65
N LEU A 115 -5.33 2.35 -7.58
CA LEU A 115 -4.89 3.72 -7.31
C LEU A 115 -4.65 4.53 -8.58
N GLU A 116 -4.23 3.85 -9.64
CA GLU A 116 -3.97 4.48 -10.93
C GLU A 116 -5.29 4.77 -11.65
N PRO A 117 -5.38 5.89 -12.40
CA PRO A 117 -6.54 6.13 -13.23
C PRO A 117 -6.69 4.97 -14.21
N ILE A 118 -7.91 4.41 -14.29
CA ILE A 118 -8.19 3.36 -15.27
C ILE A 118 -7.97 3.96 -16.66
N VAL A 119 -7.01 3.39 -17.38
CA VAL A 119 -6.71 3.78 -18.75
C VAL A 119 -7.95 3.47 -19.59
N THR A 120 -8.41 4.40 -20.41
CA THR A 120 -9.61 4.26 -21.25
C THR A 120 -9.32 4.67 -22.70
N GLY A 121 -10.15 4.22 -23.63
CA GLY A 121 -10.02 4.59 -25.05
C GLY A 121 -8.76 4.04 -25.72
N GLU A 122 -8.11 4.85 -26.56
CA GLU A 122 -6.91 4.46 -27.31
C GLU A 122 -5.75 4.04 -26.40
N ALA A 123 -5.56 4.71 -25.27
CA ALA A 123 -4.49 4.40 -24.31
C ALA A 123 -4.58 2.98 -23.74
N VAL A 124 -5.78 2.39 -23.61
CA VAL A 124 -5.95 0.96 -23.26
C VAL A 124 -5.41 0.08 -24.35
N THR A 125 -5.76 0.40 -25.60
CA THR A 125 -5.36 -0.39 -26.77
C THR A 125 -3.84 -0.37 -26.91
N ASP A 126 -3.21 0.79 -26.74
CA ASP A 126 -1.76 0.95 -26.81
C ASP A 126 -1.06 0.20 -25.70
N TYR A 127 -1.53 0.35 -24.45
CA TYR A 127 -0.98 -0.40 -23.32
C TYR A 127 -1.05 -1.92 -23.51
N LEU A 128 -2.21 -2.43 -23.97
CA LEU A 128 -2.37 -3.86 -24.23
C LEU A 128 -1.52 -4.33 -25.42
N ALA A 129 -1.41 -3.51 -26.47
CA ALA A 129 -0.60 -3.82 -27.65
C ALA A 129 0.88 -3.96 -27.31
N GLU A 130 1.40 -3.13 -26.41
CA GLU A 130 2.80 -3.15 -26.02
C GLU A 130 3.11 -4.18 -24.93
N SER A 131 2.25 -4.28 -23.92
CA SER A 131 2.58 -5.00 -22.68
C SER A 131 2.03 -6.42 -22.61
N VAL A 132 0.93 -6.73 -23.30
CA VAL A 132 0.18 -7.98 -23.15
C VAL A 132 0.06 -8.77 -24.44
N ASN A 133 -0.37 -8.11 -25.52
CA ASN A 133 -0.72 -8.78 -26.77
C ASN A 133 0.41 -9.63 -27.37
N PRO A 134 1.70 -9.23 -27.35
CA PRO A 134 2.75 -10.03 -27.95
C PRO A 134 2.80 -11.46 -27.37
N VAL A 135 2.82 -11.58 -26.05
CA VAL A 135 2.89 -12.87 -25.35
C VAL A 135 1.55 -13.60 -25.40
N LEU A 136 0.44 -12.86 -25.27
CA LEU A 136 -0.90 -13.44 -25.33
C LEU A 136 -1.19 -14.07 -26.68
N LEU A 137 -0.88 -13.40 -27.79
CA LEU A 137 -1.10 -13.92 -29.15
C LEU A 137 -0.27 -15.16 -29.45
N GLU A 138 0.97 -15.19 -28.94
CA GLU A 138 1.81 -16.39 -29.04
C GLU A 138 1.22 -17.56 -28.28
N GLY A 139 0.78 -17.33 -27.01
CA GLY A 139 0.12 -18.32 -26.17
C GLY A 139 -1.15 -18.87 -26.81
N LEU A 140 -1.99 -18.01 -27.36
CA LEU A 140 -3.22 -18.41 -28.09
C LEU A 140 -2.90 -19.22 -29.32
N ALA A 141 -1.86 -18.88 -30.07
CA ALA A 141 -1.44 -19.66 -31.24
C ALA A 141 -0.95 -21.07 -30.84
N GLN A 142 -0.21 -21.20 -29.74
CA GLN A 142 0.21 -22.50 -29.21
C GLN A 142 -0.98 -23.30 -28.66
N LEU A 143 -1.90 -22.66 -27.96
CA LEU A 143 -3.13 -23.27 -27.46
C LEU A 143 -3.92 -23.94 -28.61
N CYS A 144 -4.07 -23.24 -29.75
CA CYS A 144 -4.77 -23.76 -30.92
C CYS A 144 -4.10 -25.00 -31.55
N LYS A 145 -2.76 -25.11 -31.42
CA LYS A 145 -2.00 -26.28 -31.88
C LYS A 145 -2.14 -27.46 -30.93
N VAL A 146 -2.00 -27.22 -29.63
CA VAL A 146 -1.99 -28.26 -28.59
C VAL A 146 -3.38 -28.78 -28.28
N LYS A 147 -4.40 -27.92 -28.28
CA LYS A 147 -5.81 -28.24 -27.98
C LYS A 147 -5.94 -29.04 -26.67
N PRO A 148 -5.48 -28.53 -25.54
CA PRO A 148 -5.52 -29.25 -24.27
C PRO A 148 -6.95 -29.49 -23.79
N VAL A 149 -7.13 -30.41 -22.84
CA VAL A 149 -8.44 -30.72 -22.25
C VAL A 149 -9.02 -29.52 -21.49
N ASP A 150 -8.15 -28.76 -20.77
CA ASP A 150 -8.53 -27.50 -20.14
C ASP A 150 -7.74 -26.34 -20.77
N PRO A 151 -8.34 -25.64 -21.75
CA PRO A 151 -7.66 -24.58 -22.49
C PRO A 151 -7.32 -23.36 -21.62
N VAL A 152 -8.16 -23.05 -20.64
CA VAL A 152 -7.98 -21.83 -19.80
C VAL A 152 -6.83 -22.02 -18.83
N VAL A 153 -6.79 -23.14 -18.13
CA VAL A 153 -5.70 -23.46 -17.19
C VAL A 153 -4.39 -23.57 -17.95
N TRP A 154 -4.40 -24.29 -19.09
CA TRP A 154 -3.20 -24.44 -19.91
C TRP A 154 -2.64 -23.10 -20.39
N LEU A 155 -3.51 -22.16 -20.82
CA LEU A 155 -3.08 -20.83 -21.26
C LEU A 155 -2.53 -20.01 -20.10
N ALA A 156 -3.13 -20.09 -18.91
CA ALA A 156 -2.64 -19.41 -17.72
C ALA A 156 -1.23 -19.89 -17.34
N ASP A 157 -1.01 -21.20 -17.30
CA ASP A 157 0.30 -21.80 -17.02
C ASP A 157 1.33 -21.42 -18.10
N TRP A 158 0.92 -21.44 -19.36
CA TRP A 158 1.79 -21.05 -20.47
C TRP A 158 2.23 -19.59 -20.36
N LEU A 159 1.31 -18.68 -20.04
CA LEU A 159 1.59 -17.25 -19.85
C LEU A 159 2.53 -17.02 -18.65
N LEU A 160 2.35 -17.73 -17.56
CA LEU A 160 3.25 -17.66 -16.40
C LEU A 160 4.66 -18.13 -16.75
N MET A 161 4.80 -19.20 -17.51
CA MET A 161 6.09 -19.73 -17.94
C MET A 161 6.82 -18.82 -18.93
N ASN A 162 6.08 -18.14 -19.81
CA ASN A 162 6.62 -17.30 -20.88
C ASN A 162 6.52 -15.79 -20.59
N ASN A 163 6.27 -15.39 -19.34
CA ASN A 163 6.23 -13.99 -18.93
C ASN A 163 7.62 -13.35 -19.07
N PRO A 164 7.82 -12.31 -19.92
CA PRO A 164 9.10 -11.64 -20.09
C PRO A 164 9.54 -10.89 -18.81
N ASN A 165 8.59 -10.51 -17.95
CA ASN A 165 8.82 -9.82 -16.69
C ASN A 165 8.86 -10.80 -15.48
N LYS A 166 9.19 -12.06 -15.73
CA LYS A 166 9.28 -13.08 -14.69
C LYS A 166 10.29 -12.64 -13.64
N PRO A 167 9.92 -12.62 -12.34
CA PRO A 167 10.88 -12.33 -11.27
C PRO A 167 12.03 -13.33 -11.36
N GLN A 168 13.26 -12.84 -11.40
CA GLN A 168 14.43 -13.70 -11.28
C GLN A 168 14.49 -14.16 -9.82
N THR A 169 14.01 -15.36 -9.56
CA THR A 169 14.29 -16.05 -8.30
C THR A 169 15.69 -16.63 -8.42
N ASP A 170 16.59 -16.23 -7.51
CA ASP A 170 17.90 -16.88 -7.39
C ASP A 170 17.67 -18.35 -7.06
N GLU A 171 17.91 -19.23 -8.02
CA GLU A 171 17.81 -20.69 -7.87
C GLU A 171 18.74 -21.24 -6.77
N ASN A 172 19.63 -20.42 -6.24
CA ASN A 172 20.57 -20.77 -5.16
C ASN A 172 19.93 -20.80 -3.76
N ILE A 173 18.72 -20.24 -3.56
CA ILE A 173 18.05 -20.27 -2.24
C ILE A 173 17.30 -21.60 -2.02
N ALA A 174 17.00 -22.35 -3.06
CA ALA A 174 16.24 -23.60 -2.98
C ALA A 174 17.09 -24.86 -2.65
N ARG A 175 18.39 -24.73 -2.42
CA ARG A 175 19.28 -25.86 -2.11
C ARG A 175 19.92 -25.72 -0.75
N THR A 176 19.15 -25.64 0.31
CA THR A 176 19.63 -25.98 1.65
C THR A 176 19.19 -27.42 1.93
N PRO A 177 20.12 -28.39 1.96
CA PRO A 177 19.77 -29.75 2.38
C PRO A 177 19.47 -29.73 3.89
N THR A 178 18.36 -30.33 4.27
CA THR A 178 18.07 -30.76 5.64
C THR A 178 19.03 -31.83 6.08
#